data_ff6932a5260459854fcef0c8a844ce67
#
_entry.id   ff6932a5260459854fcef0c8a844ce67
#
_cell.length_a   1.000
_cell.length_b   1.000
_cell.length_c   1.000
_cell.angle_alpha   90.00
_cell.angle_beta   90.00
_cell.angle_gamma   90.00
#
_symmetry.space_group_name_H-M   'P 1'
#
loop_
_entity.id
_entity.type
_entity.pdbx_description
1 polymer ?
#
loop_
_entity_poly.entity_id
_entity_poly.type
_entity_poly.pdbx_seq_one_letter_code
_entity_poly.pdbx_strand_id
1 'polypeptide(L)'
;MKDPIATIELTAVRSTGETFPVKIELGKPYLKPGEEPYFDCWACPVVIDGFEGILRDVVGDDSFHALMLAQYLIQLHLHLFVEAGGKFFYPDTEDLYPVEFTFPRVTLPTSDEPPVS
;
A
#
# COMPACT_ATOMS: atom_id res chain seq x y z
N MET A 1 -1.52 -15.10 -0.84
CA MET A 1 -2.76 -14.67 -1.53
C MET A 1 -2.87 -15.38 -2.86
N LYS A 2 -4.04 -15.88 -3.16
CA LYS A 2 -4.32 -16.54 -4.45
C LYS A 2 -4.75 -15.47 -5.47
N ASP A 3 -4.10 -15.48 -6.63
CA ASP A 3 -4.40 -14.58 -7.75
C ASP A 3 -4.37 -13.08 -7.39
N PRO A 4 -3.25 -12.56 -6.88
CA PRO A 4 -3.14 -11.12 -6.66
C PRO A 4 -3.23 -10.37 -7.99
N ILE A 5 -3.81 -9.17 -7.97
CA ILE A 5 -3.84 -8.31 -9.17
C ILE A 5 -2.55 -7.50 -9.33
N ALA A 6 -1.79 -7.34 -8.25
CA ALA A 6 -0.51 -6.64 -8.28
C ALA A 6 0.39 -7.20 -7.18
N THR A 7 1.68 -7.26 -7.45
CA THR A 7 2.68 -7.79 -6.52
C THR A 7 3.94 -6.93 -6.58
N ILE A 8 4.52 -6.67 -5.41
CA ILE A 8 5.84 -6.02 -5.28
C ILE A 8 6.73 -6.94 -4.45
N GLU A 9 7.92 -7.24 -4.94
CA GLU A 9 8.93 -7.96 -4.19
C GLU A 9 10.13 -7.05 -3.94
N LEU A 10 10.53 -6.93 -2.68
CA LEU A 10 11.60 -6.03 -2.26
C LEU A 10 12.52 -6.71 -1.26
N THR A 11 13.74 -6.17 -1.15
CA THR A 11 14.64 -6.45 -0.04
C THR A 11 14.61 -5.24 0.88
N ALA A 12 14.25 -5.45 2.14
CA ALA A 12 14.21 -4.40 3.14
C ALA A 12 15.48 -4.44 4.00
N VAL A 13 16.02 -3.26 4.30
CA VAL A 13 17.19 -3.11 5.17
C VAL A 13 16.82 -2.13 6.26
N ARG A 14 16.84 -2.58 7.53
CA ARG A 14 16.60 -1.70 8.67
C ARG A 14 17.80 -0.79 8.91
N SER A 15 17.60 0.28 9.66
CA SER A 15 18.69 1.17 10.08
C SER A 15 19.80 0.44 10.83
N THR A 16 19.47 -0.68 11.47
CA THR A 16 20.43 -1.54 12.17
C THR A 16 21.29 -2.41 11.23
N GLY A 17 20.95 -2.45 9.94
CA GLY A 17 21.60 -3.32 8.96
C GLY A 17 20.92 -4.67 8.76
N GLU A 18 19.88 -4.99 9.54
CA GLU A 18 19.12 -6.21 9.36
C GLU A 18 18.45 -6.20 7.98
N THR A 19 18.61 -7.29 7.23
CA THR A 19 18.07 -7.43 5.87
C THR A 19 17.05 -8.56 5.82
N PHE A 20 15.92 -8.33 5.19
CA PHE A 20 14.88 -9.34 5.06
C PHE A 20 14.04 -9.11 3.78
N PRO A 21 13.45 -10.18 3.24
CA PRO A 21 12.59 -10.04 2.07
C PRO A 21 11.22 -9.50 2.46
N VAL A 22 10.63 -8.70 1.56
CA VAL A 22 9.27 -8.20 1.69
C VAL A 22 8.52 -8.50 0.42
N LYS A 23 7.32 -9.03 0.56
CA LYS A 23 6.41 -9.28 -0.56
C LYS A 23 5.07 -8.62 -0.27
N ILE A 24 4.65 -7.73 -1.15
CA ILE A 24 3.39 -7.02 -1.04
C ILE A 24 2.47 -7.52 -2.14
N GLU A 25 1.26 -7.92 -1.76
CA GLU A 25 0.27 -8.40 -2.70
C GLU A 25 -1.04 -7.64 -2.51
N LEU A 26 -1.63 -7.22 -3.62
CA LEU A 26 -2.91 -6.52 -3.66
C LEU A 26 -3.89 -7.40 -4.41
N GLY A 27 -5.01 -7.72 -3.77
CA GLY A 27 -6.04 -8.56 -4.37
C GLY A 27 -7.12 -7.77 -5.07
N LYS A 28 -7.99 -8.47 -5.80
CA LYS A 28 -9.14 -7.88 -6.47
C LYS A 28 -10.19 -7.47 -5.44
N PRO A 29 -10.70 -6.23 -5.48
CA PRO A 29 -11.83 -5.85 -4.61
C PRO A 29 -13.04 -6.75 -4.85
N TYR A 30 -13.76 -7.05 -3.77
CA TYR A 30 -14.95 -7.88 -3.82
C TYR A 30 -16.07 -7.27 -2.96
N LEU A 31 -17.31 -7.58 -3.32
CA LEU A 31 -18.47 -7.14 -2.56
C LEU A 31 -18.58 -7.98 -1.29
N LYS A 32 -18.60 -7.32 -0.15
CA LYS A 32 -18.79 -7.94 1.15
C LYS A 32 -20.21 -7.64 1.63
N PRO A 33 -21.10 -8.65 1.64
CA PRO A 33 -22.47 -8.43 2.09
C PRO A 33 -22.51 -8.00 3.55
N GLY A 34 -23.35 -7.01 3.85
CA GLY A 34 -23.64 -6.61 5.22
C GLY A 34 -24.79 -7.42 5.78
N GLU A 35 -24.80 -7.62 7.10
CA GLU A 35 -25.94 -8.16 7.81
C GLU A 35 -26.78 -7.00 8.32
N GLU A 36 -28.13 -7.13 8.30
CA GLU A 36 -28.98 -6.05 8.83
C GLU A 36 -28.62 -5.75 10.28
N PRO A 37 -28.55 -4.45 10.66
CA PRO A 37 -28.91 -3.25 9.88
C PRO A 37 -27.77 -2.65 9.06
N TYR A 38 -26.71 -3.40 8.79
CA TYR A 38 -25.53 -2.89 8.10
C TYR A 38 -25.67 -3.01 6.59
N PHE A 39 -25.12 -2.03 5.88
CA PHE A 39 -25.10 -2.03 4.42
C PHE A 39 -23.98 -2.90 3.88
N ASP A 40 -24.12 -3.35 2.64
CA ASP A 40 -23.04 -3.99 1.91
C ASP A 40 -21.88 -3.00 1.75
N CYS A 41 -20.67 -3.53 1.75
CA CYS A 41 -19.48 -2.73 1.49
C CYS A 41 -18.55 -3.51 0.55
N TRP A 42 -17.52 -2.85 0.08
CA TRP A 42 -16.47 -3.48 -0.73
C TRP A 42 -15.24 -3.69 0.14
N ALA A 43 -14.49 -4.73 -0.17
CA ALA A 43 -13.26 -5.07 0.55
C ALA A 43 -12.14 -5.37 -0.45
N CYS A 44 -10.93 -4.97 -0.11
CA CYS A 44 -9.75 -5.21 -0.95
C CYS A 44 -8.69 -5.96 -0.14
N PRO A 45 -8.31 -7.18 -0.55
CA PRO A 45 -7.28 -7.94 0.15
C PRO A 45 -5.90 -7.30 0.01
N VAL A 46 -5.16 -7.27 1.12
CA VAL A 46 -3.78 -6.77 1.17
C VAL A 46 -2.93 -7.72 2.00
N VAL A 47 -1.75 -8.05 1.49
CA VAL A 47 -0.74 -8.79 2.25
C VAL A 47 0.57 -8.01 2.19
N ILE A 48 1.17 -7.78 3.36
CA ILE A 48 2.52 -7.21 3.47
C ILE A 48 3.36 -8.22 4.25
N ASP A 49 3.86 -9.22 3.54
CA ASP A 49 4.69 -10.27 4.12
C ASP A 49 6.11 -9.77 4.29
N GLY A 50 6.65 -9.98 5.47
CA GLY A 50 8.01 -9.56 5.82
C GLY A 50 8.04 -8.70 7.07
N PHE A 51 7.13 -7.75 7.25
CA PHE A 51 7.07 -6.96 8.48
C PHE A 51 5.69 -6.82 9.10
N GLU A 52 4.62 -6.95 8.35
CA GLU A 52 3.26 -6.86 8.92
C GLU A 52 2.47 -8.16 8.79
N GLY A 53 2.85 -9.03 7.87
CA GLY A 53 2.13 -10.26 7.61
C GLY A 53 0.84 -10.03 6.86
N ILE A 54 -0.19 -10.83 7.17
CA ILE A 54 -1.49 -10.73 6.54
C ILE A 54 -2.30 -9.66 7.26
N LEU A 55 -2.70 -8.64 6.52
CA LEU A 55 -3.56 -7.58 7.02
C LEU A 55 -5.02 -7.93 6.80
N ARG A 56 -5.91 -7.24 7.53
CA ARG A 56 -7.34 -7.35 7.27
C ARG A 56 -7.65 -6.74 5.91
N ASP A 57 -8.66 -7.28 5.24
CA ASP A 57 -9.15 -6.70 4.00
C ASP A 57 -9.60 -5.25 4.27
N VAL A 58 -9.19 -4.35 3.36
CA VAL A 58 -9.49 -2.93 3.51
C VAL A 58 -10.88 -2.64 2.96
N VAL A 59 -11.72 -2.03 3.77
CA VAL A 59 -13.13 -1.81 3.46
C VAL A 59 -13.36 -0.41 2.90
N GLY A 60 -14.19 -0.31 1.88
CA GLY A 60 -14.61 0.96 1.28
C GLY A 60 -16.05 0.91 0.82
N ASP A 61 -16.60 2.07 0.43
CA ASP A 61 -18.00 2.20 0.01
C ASP A 61 -18.27 1.59 -1.37
N ASP A 62 -17.25 1.55 -2.21
CA ASP A 62 -17.29 0.94 -3.54
C ASP A 62 -15.95 0.28 -3.83
N SER A 63 -15.85 -0.41 -4.96
CA SER A 63 -14.64 -1.13 -5.31
C SER A 63 -13.43 -0.20 -5.50
N PHE A 64 -13.65 0.98 -6.05
CA PHE A 64 -12.60 1.96 -6.27
C PHE A 64 -12.08 2.50 -4.92
N HIS A 65 -12.99 2.83 -4.00
CA HIS A 65 -12.65 3.32 -2.68
C HIS A 65 -11.83 2.28 -1.88
N ALA A 66 -12.29 1.02 -1.89
CA ALA A 66 -11.57 -0.07 -1.21
C ALA A 66 -10.16 -0.25 -1.78
N LEU A 67 -10.02 -0.19 -3.12
CA LEU A 67 -8.72 -0.32 -3.79
C LEU A 67 -7.79 0.84 -3.43
N MET A 68 -8.29 2.07 -3.43
CA MET A 68 -7.48 3.24 -3.11
C MET A 68 -7.04 3.25 -1.65
N LEU A 69 -7.90 2.85 -0.74
CA LEU A 69 -7.54 2.74 0.68
C LEU A 69 -6.51 1.63 0.91
N ALA A 70 -6.63 0.50 0.20
CA ALA A 70 -5.65 -0.58 0.27
C ALA A 70 -4.28 -0.11 -0.21
N GLN A 71 -4.24 0.62 -1.32
CA GLN A 71 -3.01 1.19 -1.86
C GLN A 71 -2.41 2.22 -0.90
N TYR A 72 -3.24 3.05 -0.28
CA TYR A 72 -2.80 4.02 0.72
C TYR A 72 -2.16 3.31 1.93
N LEU A 73 -2.76 2.22 2.39
CA LEU A 73 -2.23 1.44 3.51
C LEU A 73 -0.84 0.88 3.20
N ILE A 74 -0.65 0.34 1.99
CA ILE A 74 0.65 -0.13 1.53
C ILE A 74 1.67 1.02 1.55
N GLN A 75 1.29 2.14 0.96
CA GLN A 75 2.13 3.34 0.90
C GLN A 75 2.54 3.81 2.30
N LEU A 76 1.60 3.83 3.23
CA LEU A 76 1.84 4.24 4.61
C LEU A 76 2.91 3.36 5.28
N HIS A 77 2.79 2.04 5.15
CA HIS A 77 3.76 1.12 5.74
C HIS A 77 5.16 1.29 5.14
N LEU A 78 5.25 1.48 3.84
CA LEU A 78 6.55 1.70 3.18
C LEU A 78 7.19 3.02 3.63
N HIS A 79 6.42 4.09 3.71
CA HIS A 79 6.92 5.39 4.15
C HIS A 79 7.35 5.38 5.62
N LEU A 80 6.60 4.72 6.50
CA LEU A 80 6.96 4.61 7.91
C LEU A 80 8.28 3.86 8.09
N PHE A 81 8.51 2.82 7.30
CA PHE A 81 9.75 2.08 7.33
C PHE A 81 10.94 2.95 6.91
N VAL A 82 10.79 3.73 5.84
CA VAL A 82 11.83 4.64 5.36
C VAL A 82 12.10 5.75 6.37
N GLU A 83 11.05 6.31 6.99
CA GLU A 83 11.23 7.34 8.03
C GLU A 83 11.94 6.81 9.27
N ALA A 84 11.79 5.53 9.57
CA ALA A 84 12.53 4.89 10.67
C ALA A 84 14.00 4.59 10.31
N GLY A 85 14.46 5.02 9.15
CA GLY A 85 15.85 4.81 8.69
C GLY A 85 16.02 3.59 7.81
N GLY A 86 14.94 2.91 7.44
CA GLY A 86 14.99 1.75 6.56
C GLY A 86 15.15 2.13 5.09
N LYS A 87 15.52 1.13 4.31
CA LYS A 87 15.66 1.27 2.86
C LYS A 87 15.08 0.05 2.18
N PHE A 88 14.57 0.25 0.97
CA PHE A 88 14.10 -0.84 0.11
C PHE A 88 14.95 -0.90 -1.14
N PHE A 89 15.25 -2.13 -1.56
CA PHE A 89 16.01 -2.40 -2.78
C PHE A 89 15.23 -3.39 -3.63
N TYR A 90 15.46 -3.34 -4.94
CA TYR A 90 15.00 -4.43 -5.82
C TYR A 90 15.72 -5.72 -5.42
N PRO A 91 15.04 -6.87 -5.46
CA PRO A 91 15.63 -8.12 -5.01
C PRO A 91 16.95 -8.44 -5.73
N ASP A 92 17.93 -8.90 -4.95
CA ASP A 92 19.25 -9.31 -5.46
C ASP A 92 20.03 -8.20 -6.18
N THR A 93 19.72 -6.94 -5.86
CA THR A 93 20.42 -5.78 -6.42
C THR A 93 20.80 -4.79 -5.33
N GLU A 94 21.64 -3.83 -5.66
CA GLU A 94 21.96 -2.67 -4.83
C GLU A 94 21.17 -1.43 -5.26
N ASP A 95 20.17 -1.62 -6.15
CA ASP A 95 19.37 -0.52 -6.67
C ASP A 95 18.22 -0.22 -5.72
N LEU A 96 18.14 1.03 -5.26
CA LEU A 96 17.08 1.48 -4.37
C LEU A 96 15.73 1.44 -5.08
N TYR A 97 14.71 0.94 -4.38
CA TYR A 97 13.34 0.99 -4.86
C TYR A 97 12.77 2.38 -4.59
N PRO A 98 12.26 3.06 -5.63
CA PRO A 98 11.79 4.44 -5.50
C PRO A 98 10.35 4.50 -4.96
N VAL A 99 10.20 4.44 -3.63
CA VAL A 99 8.88 4.48 -2.99
C VAL A 99 8.07 5.69 -3.44
N GLU A 100 8.69 6.86 -3.49
CA GLU A 100 8.00 8.09 -3.87
C GLU A 100 7.59 8.12 -5.35
N PHE A 101 8.33 7.44 -6.21
CA PHE A 101 7.99 7.34 -7.62
C PHE A 101 6.81 6.39 -7.84
N THR A 102 6.83 5.24 -7.15
CA THR A 102 5.76 4.24 -7.26
C THR A 102 4.44 4.76 -6.68
N PHE A 103 4.53 5.57 -5.61
CA PHE A 103 3.37 6.14 -4.93
C PHE A 103 3.46 7.66 -4.96
N PRO A 104 3.28 8.28 -6.13
CA PRO A 104 3.42 9.73 -6.27
C PRO A 104 2.35 10.45 -5.45
N ARG A 105 2.76 11.56 -4.84
CA ARG A 105 1.82 12.43 -4.12
C ARG A 105 1.17 13.37 -5.11
N VAL A 106 -0.13 13.56 -4.95
CA VAL A 106 -0.85 14.60 -5.68
C VAL A 106 -0.56 15.94 -5.00
N THR A 107 -0.02 16.89 -5.77
CA THR A 107 0.19 18.24 -5.27
C THR A 107 -0.98 19.09 -5.68
N LEU A 108 -1.74 19.58 -4.70
CA LEU A 108 -2.84 20.49 -4.94
C LEU A 108 -2.34 21.93 -4.95
N PRO A 109 -2.98 22.83 -5.71
CA PRO A 109 -2.66 24.26 -5.64
C PRO A 109 -2.83 24.78 -4.21
N THR A 110 -1.94 25.67 -3.79
CA THR A 110 -2.06 26.30 -2.48
C THR A 110 -3.15 27.36 -2.53
N SER A 111 -3.65 27.77 -1.35
CA SER A 111 -4.66 28.83 -1.25
C SER A 111 -4.17 30.17 -1.77
N ASP A 112 -2.86 30.35 -1.92
CA ASP A 112 -2.24 31.59 -2.45
C ASP A 112 -2.19 31.62 -3.97
N GLU A 113 -2.46 30.49 -4.62
CA GLU A 113 -2.51 30.43 -6.07
C GLU A 113 -3.87 30.90 -6.58
N PRO A 114 -3.88 31.71 -7.66
CA PRO A 114 -5.17 32.10 -8.22
C PRO A 114 -5.92 30.88 -8.72
N PRO A 115 -7.25 30.83 -8.51
CA PRO A 115 -8.03 29.69 -8.97
C PRO A 115 -7.92 29.60 -10.49
N VAL A 116 -7.77 28.37 -10.96
CA VAL A 116 -7.79 28.08 -12.39
C VAL A 116 -9.25 28.20 -12.83
N SER A 117 -9.54 29.23 -13.58
CA SER A 117 -10.88 29.47 -14.09
C SER A 117 -11.08 28.82 -15.45
#